data_9a1a7bf43f722dd2d84aaa58e95f7be0
#
_entry.id   9a1a7bf43f722dd2d84aaa58e95f7be0
#
_cell.length_a   1.000
_cell.length_b   1.000
_cell.length_c   1.000
_cell.angle_alpha   90.00
_cell.angle_beta   90.00
_cell.angle_gamma   90.00
#
_symmetry.space_group_name_H-M   'P 1'
#
loop_
_entity.id
_entity.type
_entity.pdbx_description
1 polymer ?
#
loop_
_entity_poly.entity_id
_entity_poly.type
_entity_poly.pdbx_seq_one_letter_code
_entity_poly.pdbx_strand_id
1 'polypeptide(L)'
;MQHRITVWGVLAILLSIGLLSSSGQAQAQTARSENNRAIASYNAMQAYFYKNDGSHLYLEQYPANPGDNTYSYEWPFSQAHIATLDLTNLPGNTGKSYLPALADRSLGQEHYWNTTGATGLPGYDSYPRPPYGNGGDKFYDDNAWVGLAKIQQYKMTGDAATLARAKQIFALDVSGWDTDTTHAAPGGIFWTQAPWSHDRNTVSNMPVAELGLRLYQITGDKYYLGWAQKTYDWTNAHLLAPNGLYWDHLDLQGNIEKTQWSYNQGVPVGVNVLFYQVTGDKTYLQRAENIAKAALAFYGQYNRLYTQPAFFNSIFFKNLLLLQSADNDKQYEKAMTAYGNNVWKTYRDPATGLFHTDGSATTTLLEQAAMTQIYAVLAWKSKQYSILY
;
A
#
# COMPACT_ATOMS: atom_id res chain seq x y z
N MET A 1 31.78 -12.23 62.99
CA MET A 1 31.26 -11.33 61.96
C MET A 1 30.67 -12.20 60.85
N GLN A 2 29.33 -12.37 60.87
CA GLN A 2 28.65 -13.20 59.84
C GLN A 2 28.21 -12.31 58.70
N HIS A 3 28.61 -12.64 57.48
CA HIS A 3 28.15 -11.98 56.27
C HIS A 3 26.72 -12.43 55.94
N ARG A 4 25.78 -11.50 56.06
CA ARG A 4 24.42 -11.63 55.45
C ARG A 4 24.55 -11.23 53.96
N ILE A 5 24.59 -12.21 53.08
CA ILE A 5 24.43 -11.98 51.64
C ILE A 5 22.95 -11.77 51.32
N THR A 6 22.64 -10.63 50.78
CA THR A 6 21.29 -10.15 50.48
C THR A 6 20.66 -10.96 49.35
N VAL A 7 19.58 -11.68 49.67
CA VAL A 7 18.77 -12.53 48.72
C VAL A 7 17.97 -11.68 47.67
N TRP A 8 18.05 -10.37 47.73
CA TRP A 8 17.24 -9.46 46.87
C TRP A 8 17.73 -9.31 45.41
N GLY A 9 19.00 -9.60 45.11
CA GLY A 9 19.55 -9.45 43.76
C GLY A 9 19.12 -10.57 42.78
N VAL A 10 18.88 -11.78 43.28
CA VAL A 10 18.54 -12.94 42.44
C VAL A 10 17.08 -12.96 42.02
N LEU A 11 16.17 -12.42 42.87
CA LEU A 11 14.73 -12.36 42.54
C LEU A 11 14.40 -11.35 41.46
N ALA A 12 15.14 -10.22 41.41
CA ALA A 12 14.94 -9.20 40.38
C ALA A 12 15.42 -9.65 38.97
N ILE A 13 16.49 -10.45 38.92
CA ILE A 13 17.03 -11.01 37.66
C ILE A 13 16.11 -12.11 37.11
N LEU A 14 15.55 -12.95 37.96
CA LEU A 14 14.62 -14.01 37.55
C LEU A 14 13.28 -13.45 37.07
N LEU A 15 12.77 -12.36 37.67
CA LEU A 15 11.56 -11.67 37.22
C LEU A 15 11.78 -10.96 35.89
N SER A 16 12.92 -10.34 35.65
CA SER A 16 13.21 -9.68 34.37
C SER A 16 13.42 -10.68 33.22
N ILE A 17 14.03 -11.82 33.46
CA ILE A 17 14.19 -12.90 32.47
C ILE A 17 12.82 -13.55 32.16
N GLY A 18 11.95 -13.73 33.15
CA GLY A 18 10.61 -14.27 32.97
C GLY A 18 9.70 -13.34 32.16
N LEU A 19 9.78 -12.03 32.35
CA LEU A 19 9.02 -11.03 31.58
C LEU A 19 9.50 -10.88 30.14
N LEU A 20 10.82 -10.97 29.90
CA LEU A 20 11.41 -10.94 28.57
C LEU A 20 11.07 -12.22 27.77
N SER A 21 11.02 -13.38 28.41
CA SER A 21 10.64 -14.64 27.76
C SER A 21 9.15 -14.68 27.44
N SER A 22 8.28 -14.18 28.30
CA SER A 22 6.84 -14.13 28.06
C SER A 22 6.44 -13.15 26.95
N SER A 23 7.09 -12.00 26.86
CA SER A 23 6.86 -11.02 25.77
C SER A 23 7.33 -11.56 24.41
N GLY A 24 8.48 -12.24 24.36
CA GLY A 24 8.98 -12.87 23.16
C GLY A 24 8.09 -14.02 22.66
N GLN A 25 7.54 -14.84 23.57
CA GLN A 25 6.60 -15.90 23.25
C GLN A 25 5.25 -15.36 22.75
N ALA A 26 4.71 -14.34 23.38
CA ALA A 26 3.46 -13.70 22.94
C ALA A 26 3.61 -13.08 21.53
N GLN A 27 4.71 -12.40 21.24
CA GLN A 27 4.99 -11.82 19.92
C GLN A 27 5.16 -12.91 18.86
N ALA A 28 5.86 -14.01 19.16
CA ALA A 28 6.01 -15.15 18.25
C ALA A 28 4.66 -15.84 17.97
N GLN A 29 3.79 -15.96 18.97
CA GLN A 29 2.44 -16.52 18.81
C GLN A 29 1.54 -15.63 17.96
N THR A 30 1.61 -14.30 18.12
CA THR A 30 0.88 -13.34 17.30
C THR A 30 1.35 -13.41 15.84
N ALA A 31 2.64 -13.35 15.59
CA ALA A 31 3.19 -13.46 14.24
C ALA A 31 2.82 -14.79 13.54
N ARG A 32 2.76 -15.90 14.28
CA ARG A 32 2.29 -17.20 13.76
C ARG A 32 0.81 -17.17 13.41
N SER A 33 -0.02 -16.50 14.22
CA SER A 33 -1.44 -16.30 13.94
C SER A 33 -1.64 -15.51 12.65
N GLU A 34 -0.96 -14.38 12.50
CA GLU A 34 -1.06 -13.51 11.32
C GLU A 34 -0.55 -14.21 10.06
N ASN A 35 0.53 -14.98 10.15
CA ASN A 35 1.02 -15.82 9.06
C ASN A 35 -0.06 -16.81 8.57
N ASN A 36 -0.76 -17.49 9.50
CA ASN A 36 -1.83 -18.42 9.13
C ASN A 36 -3.03 -17.69 8.50
N ARG A 37 -3.36 -16.49 8.99
CA ARG A 37 -4.43 -15.67 8.40
C ARG A 37 -4.08 -15.20 6.99
N ALA A 38 -2.84 -14.76 6.76
CA ALA A 38 -2.34 -14.38 5.45
C ALA A 38 -2.46 -15.54 4.45
N ILE A 39 -2.02 -16.74 4.85
CA ILE A 39 -2.11 -17.95 4.03
C ILE A 39 -3.57 -18.30 3.71
N ALA A 40 -4.45 -18.26 4.72
CA ALA A 40 -5.86 -18.58 4.54
C ALA A 40 -6.56 -17.58 3.61
N SER A 41 -6.27 -16.28 3.78
CA SER A 41 -6.82 -15.21 2.93
C SER A 41 -6.35 -15.34 1.48
N TYR A 42 -5.06 -15.64 1.27
CA TYR A 42 -4.50 -15.90 -0.05
C TYR A 42 -5.12 -17.13 -0.71
N ASN A 43 -5.27 -18.23 0.04
CA ASN A 43 -5.87 -19.45 -0.50
C ASN A 43 -7.32 -19.20 -0.94
N ALA A 44 -8.10 -18.42 -0.19
CA ALA A 44 -9.44 -18.01 -0.60
C ALA A 44 -9.38 -17.15 -1.87
N MET A 45 -8.44 -16.18 -1.97
CA MET A 45 -8.23 -15.39 -3.18
C MET A 45 -7.95 -16.28 -4.40
N GLN A 46 -7.07 -17.28 -4.26
CA GLN A 46 -6.79 -18.24 -5.34
C GLN A 46 -8.01 -19.09 -5.71
N ALA A 47 -8.74 -19.60 -4.71
CA ALA A 47 -9.86 -20.51 -4.94
C ALA A 47 -11.04 -19.85 -5.67
N TYR A 48 -11.32 -18.58 -5.38
CA TYR A 48 -12.54 -17.90 -5.83
C TYR A 48 -12.32 -16.88 -6.94
N PHE A 49 -11.11 -16.33 -7.09
CA PHE A 49 -10.86 -15.28 -8.08
C PHE A 49 -9.93 -15.71 -9.22
N TYR A 50 -8.97 -16.62 -8.96
CA TYR A 50 -7.98 -16.98 -9.97
C TYR A 50 -8.60 -17.77 -11.13
N LYS A 51 -8.33 -17.31 -12.36
CA LYS A 51 -8.79 -17.98 -13.58
C LYS A 51 -7.81 -19.07 -13.98
N ASN A 52 -8.28 -20.34 -13.94
CA ASN A 52 -7.50 -21.50 -14.36
C ASN A 52 -7.62 -21.73 -15.87
N ASP A 53 -7.50 -20.68 -16.68
CA ASP A 53 -7.67 -20.70 -18.14
C ASP A 53 -6.37 -20.42 -18.92
N GLY A 54 -5.25 -20.33 -18.20
CA GLY A 54 -3.94 -20.03 -18.76
C GLY A 54 -3.65 -18.55 -18.95
N SER A 55 -4.57 -17.66 -18.59
CA SER A 55 -4.38 -16.20 -18.66
C SER A 55 -3.52 -15.64 -17.53
N HIS A 56 -3.37 -16.37 -16.41
CA HIS A 56 -2.75 -15.87 -15.17
C HIS A 56 -3.50 -14.69 -14.51
N LEU A 57 -4.78 -14.48 -14.88
CA LEU A 57 -5.60 -13.35 -14.46
C LEU A 57 -6.64 -13.77 -13.39
N TYR A 58 -7.31 -12.78 -12.84
CA TYR A 58 -8.33 -12.90 -11.81
C TYR A 58 -9.69 -12.38 -12.28
N LEU A 59 -10.77 -12.81 -11.60
CA LEU A 59 -12.07 -12.13 -11.62
C LEU A 59 -12.00 -10.82 -10.83
N GLU A 60 -12.87 -9.86 -11.19
CA GLU A 60 -13.03 -8.60 -10.45
C GLU A 60 -13.71 -8.82 -9.09
N GLN A 61 -14.73 -9.70 -9.07
CA GLN A 61 -15.54 -9.99 -7.88
C GLN A 61 -16.02 -11.44 -7.85
N TYR A 62 -16.39 -11.90 -6.65
CA TYR A 62 -16.99 -13.22 -6.46
C TYR A 62 -18.22 -13.13 -5.51
N PRO A 63 -19.35 -13.78 -5.85
CA PRO A 63 -19.62 -14.40 -7.15
C PRO A 63 -19.66 -13.38 -8.29
N ALA A 64 -19.22 -13.79 -9.49
CA ALA A 64 -19.36 -12.98 -10.69
C ALA A 64 -20.84 -12.89 -11.12
N ASN A 65 -21.25 -11.72 -11.61
CA ASN A 65 -22.59 -11.51 -12.14
C ASN A 65 -22.61 -11.67 -13.67
N PRO A 66 -23.78 -12.00 -14.25
CA PRO A 66 -23.95 -11.93 -15.69
C PRO A 66 -23.65 -10.52 -16.23
N GLY A 67 -22.73 -10.41 -17.17
CA GLY A 67 -22.32 -9.13 -17.76
C GLY A 67 -21.08 -8.49 -17.14
N ASP A 68 -20.53 -9.06 -16.07
CA ASP A 68 -19.24 -8.65 -15.56
C ASP A 68 -18.13 -8.90 -16.59
N ASN A 69 -17.05 -8.11 -16.49
CA ASN A 69 -15.84 -8.35 -17.26
C ASN A 69 -15.27 -9.74 -16.97
N THR A 70 -14.68 -10.36 -18.00
CA THR A 70 -14.06 -11.69 -17.86
C THR A 70 -12.90 -11.71 -16.88
N TYR A 71 -12.18 -10.59 -16.80
CA TYR A 71 -11.01 -10.39 -15.95
C TYR A 71 -11.12 -9.10 -15.15
N SER A 72 -10.35 -8.98 -14.09
CA SER A 72 -10.28 -7.78 -13.28
C SER A 72 -9.64 -6.62 -14.03
N TYR A 73 -9.95 -5.41 -13.58
CA TYR A 73 -9.17 -4.22 -13.95
C TYR A 73 -7.75 -4.31 -13.39
N GLU A 74 -6.88 -3.39 -13.85
CA GLU A 74 -5.47 -3.35 -13.51
C GLU A 74 -5.26 -3.14 -12.00
N TRP A 75 -5.92 -2.14 -11.41
CA TRP A 75 -5.73 -1.86 -9.99
C TRP A 75 -6.07 -3.05 -9.07
N PRO A 76 -7.24 -3.71 -9.17
CA PRO A 76 -7.50 -4.95 -8.42
C PRO A 76 -6.47 -6.04 -8.66
N PHE A 77 -6.03 -6.22 -9.91
CA PHE A 77 -5.00 -7.20 -10.23
C PHE A 77 -3.67 -6.86 -9.57
N SER A 78 -3.23 -5.60 -9.65
CA SER A 78 -1.98 -5.13 -9.05
C SER A 78 -1.99 -5.31 -7.53
N GLN A 79 -3.13 -5.09 -6.86
CA GLN A 79 -3.27 -5.31 -5.42
C GLN A 79 -3.18 -6.79 -5.05
N ALA A 80 -3.70 -7.70 -5.89
CA ALA A 80 -3.51 -9.15 -5.72
C ALA A 80 -2.05 -9.58 -5.97
N HIS A 81 -1.37 -8.93 -6.94
CA HIS A 81 0.07 -9.11 -7.17
C HIS A 81 0.88 -8.63 -5.95
N ILE A 82 0.57 -7.46 -5.40
CA ILE A 82 1.19 -6.91 -4.20
C ILE A 82 0.95 -7.83 -2.98
N ALA A 83 -0.26 -8.35 -2.82
CA ALA A 83 -0.55 -9.33 -1.77
C ALA A 83 0.35 -10.58 -1.89
N THR A 84 0.58 -11.05 -3.12
CA THR A 84 1.49 -12.18 -3.38
C THR A 84 2.95 -11.81 -3.11
N LEU A 85 3.37 -10.59 -3.46
CA LEU A 85 4.70 -10.07 -3.13
C LEU A 85 4.91 -10.01 -1.60
N ASP A 86 3.94 -9.50 -0.87
CA ASP A 86 4.01 -9.41 0.60
C ASP A 86 4.14 -10.79 1.25
N LEU A 87 3.47 -11.81 0.70
CA LEU A 87 3.60 -13.20 1.16
C LEU A 87 5.02 -13.76 0.97
N THR A 88 5.75 -13.33 -0.05
CA THR A 88 7.13 -13.82 -0.26
C THR A 88 8.08 -13.39 0.86
N ASN A 89 7.71 -12.39 1.65
CA ASN A 89 8.49 -11.89 2.79
C ASN A 89 8.05 -12.50 4.14
N LEU A 90 7.13 -13.46 4.14
CA LEU A 90 6.75 -14.22 5.33
C LEU A 90 7.96 -14.96 5.92
N PRO A 91 8.00 -15.17 7.26
CA PRO A 91 9.16 -15.77 7.93
C PRO A 91 9.52 -17.17 7.42
N GLY A 92 10.80 -17.43 7.30
CA GLY A 92 11.36 -18.75 7.01
C GLY A 92 11.09 -19.23 5.59
N ASN A 93 10.85 -20.55 5.44
CA ASN A 93 10.60 -21.16 4.14
C ASN A 93 9.19 -20.85 3.60
N THR A 94 8.27 -20.41 4.44
CA THR A 94 6.92 -20.04 4.03
C THR A 94 6.94 -18.96 2.96
N GLY A 95 7.68 -17.86 3.17
CA GLY A 95 7.78 -16.81 2.17
C GLY A 95 8.34 -17.31 0.84
N LYS A 96 9.40 -18.13 0.88
CA LYS A 96 10.01 -18.69 -0.33
C LYS A 96 9.06 -19.56 -1.17
N SER A 97 8.09 -20.21 -0.54
CA SER A 97 7.11 -21.05 -1.26
C SER A 97 6.17 -20.25 -2.14
N TYR A 98 6.08 -18.91 -1.98
CA TYR A 98 5.26 -18.04 -2.82
C TYR A 98 5.99 -17.45 -4.03
N LEU A 99 7.31 -17.69 -4.18
CA LEU A 99 8.06 -17.19 -5.35
C LEU A 99 7.50 -17.68 -6.70
N PRO A 100 7.07 -18.95 -6.87
CA PRO A 100 6.40 -19.38 -8.11
C PRO A 100 5.09 -18.63 -8.35
N ALA A 101 4.30 -18.38 -7.30
CA ALA A 101 3.05 -17.63 -7.40
C ALA A 101 3.31 -16.15 -7.76
N LEU A 102 4.38 -15.53 -7.25
CA LEU A 102 4.79 -14.18 -7.63
C LEU A 102 5.22 -14.12 -9.11
N ALA A 103 5.94 -15.13 -9.59
CA ALA A 103 6.29 -15.23 -11.00
C ALA A 103 5.05 -15.33 -11.90
N ASP A 104 4.07 -16.15 -11.49
CA ASP A 104 2.79 -16.27 -12.16
C ASP A 104 2.01 -14.95 -12.21
N ARG A 105 1.97 -14.19 -11.09
CA ARG A 105 1.36 -12.83 -11.05
C ARG A 105 2.09 -11.86 -11.97
N SER A 106 3.40 -11.99 -12.07
CA SER A 106 4.19 -11.15 -12.99
C SER A 106 3.82 -11.40 -14.46
N LEU A 107 3.54 -12.65 -14.84
CA LEU A 107 3.04 -12.96 -16.19
C LEU A 107 1.67 -12.35 -16.44
N GLY A 108 0.74 -12.47 -15.49
CA GLY A 108 -0.58 -11.83 -15.58
C GLY A 108 -0.50 -10.31 -15.69
N GLN A 109 0.39 -9.66 -14.91
CA GLN A 109 0.57 -8.20 -14.94
C GLN A 109 1.01 -7.71 -16.32
N GLU A 110 1.82 -8.47 -17.08
CA GLU A 110 2.26 -8.08 -18.41
C GLU A 110 1.12 -7.99 -19.43
N HIS A 111 -0.04 -8.60 -19.20
CA HIS A 111 -1.20 -8.46 -20.07
C HIS A 111 -1.82 -7.07 -20.07
N TYR A 112 -1.53 -6.25 -19.07
CA TYR A 112 -1.93 -4.84 -19.00
C TYR A 112 -0.87 -3.90 -19.60
N TRP A 113 0.38 -4.36 -19.80
CA TRP A 113 1.48 -3.51 -20.24
C TRP A 113 1.31 -3.03 -21.66
N ASN A 114 1.34 -1.71 -21.85
CA ASN A 114 1.20 -1.05 -23.14
C ASN A 114 2.36 -0.06 -23.34
N THR A 115 3.13 -0.27 -24.40
CA THR A 115 4.30 0.56 -24.75
C THR A 115 3.94 1.88 -25.43
N THR A 116 2.66 2.08 -25.74
CA THR A 116 2.11 3.26 -26.42
C THR A 116 0.92 3.82 -25.60
N GLY A 117 -0.05 4.42 -26.24
CA GLY A 117 -1.22 5.04 -25.64
C GLY A 117 -1.23 6.54 -25.90
N ALA A 118 -2.14 7.29 -25.27
CA ALA A 118 -2.35 8.72 -25.54
C ALA A 118 -1.09 9.57 -25.29
N THR A 119 -0.28 9.21 -24.26
CA THR A 119 0.96 9.92 -23.93
C THR A 119 2.17 9.48 -24.77
N GLY A 120 2.06 8.38 -25.53
CA GLY A 120 3.21 7.73 -26.21
C GLY A 120 4.21 7.07 -25.25
N LEU A 121 3.94 7.05 -23.95
CA LEU A 121 4.80 6.47 -22.92
C LEU A 121 4.30 5.08 -22.49
N PRO A 122 5.23 4.15 -22.15
CA PRO A 122 4.86 2.82 -21.66
C PRO A 122 4.26 2.89 -20.25
N GLY A 123 3.25 2.05 -20.00
CA GLY A 123 2.59 1.89 -18.71
C GLY A 123 1.52 0.81 -18.76
N TYR A 124 0.84 0.60 -17.66
CA TYR A 124 -0.24 -0.36 -17.57
C TYR A 124 -1.57 0.29 -17.92
N ASP A 125 -2.27 -0.32 -18.91
CA ASP A 125 -3.64 0.03 -19.26
C ASP A 125 -4.60 -0.43 -18.13
N SER A 126 -5.74 0.23 -17.99
CA SER A 126 -6.73 -0.11 -16.96
C SER A 126 -7.37 -1.49 -17.11
N TYR A 127 -7.27 -2.12 -18.29
CA TYR A 127 -7.81 -3.45 -18.59
C TYR A 127 -6.80 -4.28 -19.41
N PRO A 128 -6.87 -5.64 -19.36
CA PRO A 128 -5.96 -6.48 -20.12
C PRO A 128 -6.05 -6.20 -21.62
N ARG A 129 -4.93 -6.32 -22.31
CA ARG A 129 -4.82 -6.14 -23.75
C ARG A 129 -5.09 -7.45 -24.51
N PRO A 130 -5.28 -7.42 -25.83
CA PRO A 130 -5.46 -8.62 -26.62
C PRO A 130 -4.37 -9.67 -26.32
N PRO A 131 -4.73 -10.95 -26.20
CA PRO A 131 -6.04 -11.54 -26.54
C PRO A 131 -7.08 -11.54 -25.41
N TYR A 132 -6.78 -10.98 -24.23
CA TYR A 132 -7.61 -11.10 -23.03
C TYR A 132 -8.59 -9.95 -22.85
N GLY A 133 -8.42 -8.85 -23.53
CA GLY A 133 -9.26 -7.66 -23.49
C GLY A 133 -8.83 -6.63 -24.53
N ASN A 134 -9.34 -5.41 -24.41
CA ASN A 134 -9.09 -4.33 -25.37
C ASN A 134 -8.13 -3.23 -24.86
N GLY A 135 -7.54 -3.43 -23.68
CA GLY A 135 -6.77 -2.38 -23.00
C GLY A 135 -7.68 -1.32 -22.39
N GLY A 136 -7.15 -0.13 -22.22
CA GLY A 136 -7.89 1.02 -21.66
C GLY A 136 -6.97 2.21 -21.46
N ASP A 137 -7.51 3.29 -20.88
CA ASP A 137 -6.71 4.43 -20.48
C ASP A 137 -5.78 4.06 -19.32
N LYS A 138 -4.63 4.72 -19.26
CA LYS A 138 -3.71 4.59 -18.13
C LYS A 138 -4.10 5.55 -17.03
N PHE A 139 -4.29 5.02 -15.83
CA PHE A 139 -4.48 5.80 -14.62
C PHE A 139 -3.11 6.02 -13.97
N TYR A 140 -2.82 7.24 -13.58
CA TYR A 140 -1.49 7.58 -13.04
C TYR A 140 -1.27 7.02 -11.65
N ASP A 141 -2.31 7.03 -10.80
CA ASP A 141 -2.26 6.41 -9.47
C ASP A 141 -2.14 4.88 -9.53
N ASP A 142 -2.92 4.21 -10.40
CA ASP A 142 -2.84 2.76 -10.61
C ASP A 142 -1.40 2.36 -11.00
N ASN A 143 -0.79 3.10 -11.94
CA ASN A 143 0.58 2.88 -12.35
C ASN A 143 1.58 3.16 -11.23
N ALA A 144 1.39 4.23 -10.44
CA ALA A 144 2.26 4.55 -9.31
C ALA A 144 2.28 3.44 -8.26
N TRP A 145 1.13 2.79 -7.98
CA TRP A 145 1.07 1.62 -7.08
C TRP A 145 1.92 0.45 -7.60
N VAL A 146 1.84 0.16 -8.90
CA VAL A 146 2.72 -0.86 -9.50
C VAL A 146 4.19 -0.43 -9.42
N GLY A 147 4.49 0.84 -9.67
CA GLY A 147 5.82 1.41 -9.53
C GLY A 147 6.42 1.20 -8.14
N LEU A 148 5.65 1.50 -7.10
CA LEU A 148 6.03 1.29 -5.70
C LEU A 148 6.22 -0.20 -5.38
N ALA A 149 5.34 -1.09 -5.85
CA ALA A 149 5.50 -2.53 -5.72
C ALA A 149 6.78 -3.04 -6.40
N LYS A 150 7.11 -2.51 -7.59
CA LYS A 150 8.38 -2.84 -8.28
C LYS A 150 9.59 -2.37 -7.47
N ILE A 151 9.53 -1.22 -6.80
CA ILE A 151 10.60 -0.78 -5.88
C ILE A 151 10.71 -1.72 -4.68
N GLN A 152 9.60 -2.12 -4.06
CA GLN A 152 9.63 -3.10 -2.97
C GLN A 152 10.27 -4.42 -3.44
N GLN A 153 9.85 -4.93 -4.60
CA GLN A 153 10.40 -6.15 -5.20
C GLN A 153 11.90 -5.99 -5.48
N TYR A 154 12.34 -4.86 -6.06
CA TYR A 154 13.77 -4.58 -6.29
C TYR A 154 14.57 -4.59 -4.99
N LYS A 155 14.07 -3.96 -3.92
CA LYS A 155 14.74 -3.97 -2.60
C LYS A 155 14.86 -5.37 -2.01
N MET A 156 13.96 -6.28 -2.36
CA MET A 156 13.99 -7.68 -1.91
C MET A 156 14.90 -8.59 -2.76
N THR A 157 15.04 -8.30 -4.06
CA THR A 157 15.66 -9.21 -5.03
C THR A 157 16.92 -8.68 -5.69
N GLY A 158 17.08 -7.35 -5.79
CA GLY A 158 18.15 -6.70 -6.56
C GLY A 158 17.97 -6.79 -8.09
N ASP A 159 16.78 -7.20 -8.58
CA ASP A 159 16.55 -7.39 -10.02
C ASP A 159 16.47 -6.06 -10.77
N ALA A 160 17.45 -5.83 -11.67
CA ALA A 160 17.58 -4.60 -12.44
C ALA A 160 16.42 -4.36 -13.41
N ALA A 161 15.76 -5.40 -13.93
CA ALA A 161 14.62 -5.27 -14.81
C ALA A 161 13.42 -4.69 -14.06
N THR A 162 13.21 -5.10 -12.81
CA THR A 162 12.19 -4.56 -11.92
C THR A 162 12.40 -3.06 -11.66
N LEU A 163 13.65 -2.64 -11.39
CA LEU A 163 13.98 -1.22 -11.24
C LEU A 163 13.77 -0.43 -12.53
N ALA A 164 14.14 -1.00 -13.68
CA ALA A 164 13.92 -0.36 -14.97
C ALA A 164 12.43 -0.13 -15.25
N ARG A 165 11.58 -1.08 -14.89
CA ARG A 165 10.12 -0.97 -15.00
C ARG A 165 9.57 0.17 -14.11
N ALA A 166 10.02 0.28 -12.86
CA ALA A 166 9.64 1.37 -11.97
C ALA A 166 10.01 2.76 -12.54
N LYS A 167 11.17 2.87 -13.19
CA LYS A 167 11.59 4.12 -13.86
C LYS A 167 10.72 4.47 -15.07
N GLN A 168 10.27 3.48 -15.86
CA GLN A 168 9.35 3.70 -16.98
C GLN A 168 7.99 4.19 -16.48
N ILE A 169 7.47 3.57 -15.42
CA ILE A 169 6.22 3.99 -14.76
C ILE A 169 6.34 5.43 -14.25
N PHE A 170 7.41 5.77 -13.56
CA PHE A 170 7.62 7.12 -13.05
C PHE A 170 7.63 8.17 -14.19
N ALA A 171 8.21 7.84 -15.35
CA ALA A 171 8.20 8.73 -16.49
C ALA A 171 6.78 8.95 -17.05
N LEU A 172 5.95 7.91 -17.06
CA LEU A 172 4.54 8.02 -17.38
C LEU A 172 3.82 8.92 -16.37
N ASP A 173 3.97 8.66 -15.06
CA ASP A 173 3.24 9.35 -14.02
C ASP A 173 3.49 10.86 -14.04
N VAL A 174 4.76 11.28 -14.15
CA VAL A 174 5.09 12.72 -14.20
C VAL A 174 4.65 13.39 -15.52
N SER A 175 4.37 12.65 -16.57
CA SER A 175 3.80 13.18 -17.81
C SER A 175 2.36 13.66 -17.65
N GLY A 176 1.66 13.18 -16.61
CA GLY A 176 0.32 13.63 -16.24
C GLY A 176 0.26 14.98 -15.52
N TRP A 177 1.39 15.67 -15.37
CA TRP A 177 1.42 16.98 -14.72
C TRP A 177 0.66 18.03 -15.55
N ASP A 178 -0.30 18.71 -14.91
CA ASP A 178 -1.04 19.82 -15.53
C ASP A 178 -0.11 21.00 -15.81
N THR A 179 0.03 21.34 -17.09
CA THR A 179 0.86 22.45 -17.57
C THR A 179 0.04 23.66 -18.01
N ASP A 180 -1.28 23.57 -17.99
CA ASP A 180 -2.16 24.67 -18.37
C ASP A 180 -2.29 25.68 -17.24
N THR A 181 -1.70 26.86 -17.45
CA THR A 181 -1.68 27.94 -16.45
C THR A 181 -3.03 28.68 -16.33
N THR A 182 -4.01 28.35 -17.16
CA THR A 182 -5.38 28.91 -17.08
C THR A 182 -6.28 28.14 -16.12
N HIS A 183 -5.90 26.93 -15.76
CA HIS A 183 -6.63 26.15 -14.76
C HIS A 183 -6.47 26.76 -13.36
N ALA A 184 -7.47 26.60 -12.52
CA ALA A 184 -7.34 26.93 -11.11
C ALA A 184 -6.29 26.02 -10.44
N ALA A 185 -5.37 26.61 -9.66
CA ALA A 185 -4.23 25.92 -9.05
C ALA A 185 -3.39 25.11 -10.09
N PRO A 186 -2.75 25.78 -11.05
CA PRO A 186 -1.99 25.11 -12.11
C PRO A 186 -0.98 24.12 -11.54
N GLY A 187 -0.82 22.99 -12.19
CA GLY A 187 0.01 21.88 -11.69
C GLY A 187 -0.82 20.75 -11.09
N GLY A 188 -0.11 19.80 -10.44
CA GLY A 188 -0.69 18.54 -10.02
C GLY A 188 -0.81 17.53 -11.16
N ILE A 189 -0.78 16.26 -10.81
CA ILE A 189 -0.94 15.15 -11.76
C ILE A 189 -2.43 14.83 -11.88
N PHE A 190 -2.93 14.74 -13.11
CA PHE A 190 -4.28 14.27 -13.41
C PHE A 190 -4.50 12.84 -12.90
N TRP A 191 -5.75 12.42 -12.78
CA TRP A 191 -6.07 11.05 -12.38
C TRP A 191 -5.72 10.04 -13.48
N THR A 192 -6.08 10.36 -14.73
CA THR A 192 -5.81 9.50 -15.89
C THR A 192 -5.38 10.31 -17.10
N GLN A 193 -4.74 9.64 -18.07
CA GLN A 193 -4.41 10.21 -19.38
C GLN A 193 -5.63 10.47 -20.27
N ALA A 194 -6.82 9.98 -19.88
CA ALA A 194 -8.04 10.14 -20.66
C ALA A 194 -8.46 11.61 -20.77
N PRO A 195 -8.96 12.05 -21.95
CA PRO A 195 -9.35 13.45 -22.15
C PRO A 195 -10.49 13.95 -21.25
N TRP A 196 -11.23 13.03 -20.62
CA TRP A 196 -12.31 13.36 -19.70
C TRP A 196 -11.83 13.60 -18.26
N SER A 197 -10.55 13.34 -17.96
CA SER A 197 -9.98 13.60 -16.64
C SER A 197 -9.84 15.11 -16.42
N HIS A 198 -10.52 15.62 -15.40
CA HIS A 198 -10.57 17.05 -15.08
C HIS A 198 -10.18 17.32 -13.62
N ASP A 199 -9.60 16.38 -12.94
CA ASP A 199 -9.25 16.40 -11.53
C ASP A 199 -7.77 16.05 -11.30
N ARG A 200 -7.18 16.65 -10.29
CA ARG A 200 -5.83 16.38 -9.80
C ARG A 200 -5.95 15.96 -8.34
N ASN A 201 -5.55 14.71 -8.07
CA ASN A 201 -5.91 14.00 -6.86
C ASN A 201 -4.73 13.91 -5.89
N THR A 202 -5.00 13.83 -4.59
CA THR A 202 -4.00 13.46 -3.59
C THR A 202 -3.33 12.13 -3.97
N VAL A 203 -4.14 11.14 -4.40
CA VAL A 203 -3.67 9.81 -4.79
C VAL A 203 -2.88 9.76 -6.10
N SER A 204 -3.04 10.74 -7.00
CA SER A 204 -2.20 10.82 -8.22
C SER A 204 -0.86 11.51 -7.96
N ASN A 205 -0.77 12.33 -6.92
CA ASN A 205 0.41 13.14 -6.63
C ASN A 205 1.31 12.54 -5.55
N MET A 206 0.75 12.13 -4.40
CA MET A 206 1.55 11.64 -3.27
C MET A 206 2.22 10.29 -3.53
N PRO A 207 1.59 9.28 -4.18
CA PRO A 207 2.31 8.06 -4.56
C PRO A 207 3.45 8.31 -5.55
N VAL A 208 3.29 9.28 -6.46
CA VAL A 208 4.37 9.68 -7.37
C VAL A 208 5.51 10.35 -6.62
N ALA A 209 5.21 11.18 -5.61
CA ALA A 209 6.24 11.72 -4.70
C ALA A 209 6.97 10.58 -3.98
N GLU A 210 6.23 9.60 -3.48
CA GLU A 210 6.80 8.44 -2.79
C GLU A 210 7.70 7.62 -3.72
N LEU A 211 7.23 7.30 -4.92
CA LEU A 211 8.01 6.59 -5.94
C LEU A 211 9.27 7.36 -6.33
N GLY A 212 9.17 8.67 -6.51
CA GLY A 212 10.31 9.56 -6.79
C GLY A 212 11.36 9.50 -5.69
N LEU A 213 10.96 9.59 -4.41
CA LEU A 213 11.88 9.49 -3.27
C LEU A 213 12.54 8.12 -3.20
N ARG A 214 11.82 7.04 -3.45
CA ARG A 214 12.36 5.68 -3.50
C ARG A 214 13.37 5.52 -4.63
N LEU A 215 13.08 6.06 -5.82
CA LEU A 215 14.01 6.06 -6.96
C LEU A 215 15.24 6.89 -6.64
N TYR A 216 15.09 8.06 -6.01
CA TYR A 216 16.22 8.88 -5.57
C TYR A 216 17.11 8.14 -4.56
N GLN A 217 16.53 7.47 -3.56
CA GLN A 217 17.28 6.66 -2.60
C GLN A 217 18.16 5.59 -3.27
N ILE A 218 17.68 5.02 -4.39
CA ILE A 218 18.38 3.94 -5.10
C ILE A 218 19.43 4.50 -6.08
N THR A 219 19.11 5.60 -6.76
CA THR A 219 19.91 6.08 -7.92
C THR A 219 20.79 7.28 -7.59
N GLY A 220 20.42 8.08 -6.59
CA GLY A 220 21.01 9.39 -6.33
C GLY A 220 20.66 10.48 -7.35
N ASP A 221 19.82 10.18 -8.34
CA ASP A 221 19.46 11.11 -9.40
C ASP A 221 18.46 12.17 -8.90
N LYS A 222 18.91 13.43 -8.90
CA LYS A 222 18.13 14.58 -8.43
C LYS A 222 16.86 14.85 -9.25
N TYR A 223 16.73 14.30 -10.44
CA TYR A 223 15.51 14.35 -11.24
C TYR A 223 14.31 13.81 -10.45
N TYR A 224 14.47 12.64 -9.82
CA TYR A 224 13.42 12.01 -9.01
C TYR A 224 13.10 12.83 -7.75
N LEU A 225 14.11 13.35 -7.07
CA LEU A 225 13.91 14.22 -5.90
C LEU A 225 13.16 15.50 -6.27
N GLY A 226 13.52 16.13 -7.41
CA GLY A 226 12.88 17.36 -7.87
C GLY A 226 11.39 17.17 -8.17
N TRP A 227 11.02 16.06 -8.81
CA TRP A 227 9.62 15.73 -9.04
C TRP A 227 8.88 15.38 -7.75
N ALA A 228 9.50 14.60 -6.86
CA ALA A 228 8.92 14.29 -5.56
C ALA A 228 8.61 15.57 -4.75
N GLN A 229 9.53 16.52 -4.73
CA GLN A 229 9.31 17.83 -4.07
C GLN A 229 8.16 18.58 -4.76
N LYS A 230 8.13 18.62 -6.08
CA LYS A 230 7.15 19.38 -6.86
C LYS A 230 5.71 18.87 -6.63
N THR A 231 5.51 17.54 -6.67
CA THR A 231 4.19 16.94 -6.45
C THR A 231 3.76 17.05 -4.98
N TYR A 232 4.70 16.88 -4.05
CA TYR A 232 4.48 17.06 -2.61
C TYR A 232 4.07 18.50 -2.27
N ASP A 233 4.78 19.50 -2.79
CA ASP A 233 4.50 20.91 -2.51
C ASP A 233 3.14 21.32 -3.07
N TRP A 234 2.82 20.90 -4.29
CA TRP A 234 1.52 21.19 -4.90
C TRP A 234 0.38 20.58 -4.07
N THR A 235 0.51 19.33 -3.65
CA THR A 235 -0.54 18.67 -2.85
C THR A 235 -0.73 19.34 -1.49
N ASN A 236 0.36 19.72 -0.82
CA ASN A 236 0.28 20.44 0.45
C ASN A 236 -0.35 21.83 0.29
N ALA A 237 -0.08 22.53 -0.81
CA ALA A 237 -0.60 23.86 -1.05
C ALA A 237 -2.12 23.86 -1.32
N HIS A 238 -2.65 22.77 -1.92
CA HIS A 238 -4.01 22.79 -2.47
C HIS A 238 -4.96 21.78 -1.82
N LEU A 239 -4.46 20.67 -1.28
CA LEU A 239 -5.30 19.57 -0.78
C LEU A 239 -5.12 19.27 0.72
N LEU A 240 -4.19 19.94 1.42
CA LEU A 240 -4.06 19.82 2.88
C LEU A 240 -5.18 20.61 3.56
N ALA A 241 -6.04 19.90 4.31
CA ALA A 241 -7.15 20.47 5.05
C ALA A 241 -6.70 21.08 6.40
N PRO A 242 -7.50 22.00 7.00
CA PRO A 242 -7.18 22.63 8.29
C PRO A 242 -7.05 21.66 9.47
N ASN A 243 -7.64 20.45 9.37
CA ASN A 243 -7.54 19.42 10.40
C ASN A 243 -6.26 18.56 10.29
N GLY A 244 -5.35 18.92 9.37
CA GLY A 244 -4.09 18.22 9.14
C GLY A 244 -4.20 16.93 8.30
N LEU A 245 -5.38 16.68 7.71
CA LEU A 245 -5.63 15.58 6.79
C LEU A 245 -5.77 16.08 5.36
N TYR A 246 -5.70 15.19 4.37
CA TYR A 246 -5.79 15.55 2.95
C TYR A 246 -7.19 15.28 2.41
N TRP A 247 -7.68 16.23 1.63
CA TRP A 247 -8.86 16.10 0.78
C TRP A 247 -8.55 15.24 -0.44
N ASP A 248 -9.60 14.80 -1.13
CA ASP A 248 -9.47 13.85 -2.23
C ASP A 248 -8.85 14.50 -3.48
N HIS A 249 -9.56 15.43 -4.11
CA HIS A 249 -9.08 16.04 -5.35
C HIS A 249 -9.56 17.49 -5.53
N LEU A 250 -8.97 18.14 -6.52
CA LEU A 250 -9.28 19.48 -7.00
C LEU A 250 -9.60 19.42 -8.49
N ASP A 251 -10.72 19.99 -8.93
CA ASP A 251 -11.06 20.11 -10.35
C ASP A 251 -10.37 21.30 -11.03
N LEU A 252 -10.58 21.46 -12.34
CA LEU A 252 -9.98 22.55 -13.14
C LEU A 252 -10.51 23.94 -12.78
N GLN A 253 -11.67 24.03 -12.14
CA GLN A 253 -12.30 25.26 -11.70
C GLN A 253 -11.93 25.64 -10.26
N GLY A 254 -11.22 24.78 -9.54
CA GLY A 254 -10.80 25.01 -8.16
C GLY A 254 -11.78 24.49 -7.11
N ASN A 255 -12.79 23.70 -7.50
CA ASN A 255 -13.66 23.05 -6.54
C ASN A 255 -12.94 21.84 -5.93
N ILE A 256 -13.00 21.72 -4.61
CA ILE A 256 -12.33 20.65 -3.87
C ILE A 256 -13.35 19.61 -3.42
N GLU A 257 -13.15 18.35 -3.81
CA GLU A 257 -13.82 17.21 -3.20
C GLU A 257 -13.16 16.92 -1.86
N LYS A 258 -13.92 17.03 -0.76
CA LYS A 258 -13.41 17.08 0.60
C LYS A 258 -13.44 15.75 1.34
N THR A 259 -13.75 14.65 0.68
CA THR A 259 -13.68 13.33 1.28
C THR A 259 -12.24 13.05 1.73
N GLN A 260 -12.10 12.53 2.93
CA GLN A 260 -10.81 12.20 3.52
C GLN A 260 -10.68 10.68 3.57
N TRP A 261 -10.25 10.08 2.48
CA TRP A 261 -9.97 8.65 2.39
C TRP A 261 -8.73 8.26 3.19
N SER A 262 -8.73 7.07 3.78
CA SER A 262 -7.61 6.65 4.66
C SER A 262 -6.27 6.54 3.91
N TYR A 263 -6.26 6.05 2.68
CA TYR A 263 -5.02 5.98 1.87
C TYR A 263 -4.43 7.37 1.57
N ASN A 264 -5.29 8.38 1.34
CA ASN A 264 -4.87 9.77 1.13
C ASN A 264 -4.21 10.39 2.39
N GLN A 265 -4.29 9.74 3.54
CA GLN A 265 -3.58 10.12 4.76
C GLN A 265 -2.30 9.28 4.93
N GLY A 266 -2.35 8.01 4.55
CA GLY A 266 -1.22 7.09 4.66
C GLY A 266 -0.04 7.53 3.80
N VAL A 267 -0.25 7.76 2.50
CA VAL A 267 0.84 8.07 1.58
C VAL A 267 1.60 9.34 1.98
N PRO A 268 0.96 10.46 2.37
CA PRO A 268 1.70 11.62 2.88
C PRO A 268 2.55 11.32 4.13
N VAL A 269 2.13 10.38 5.00
CA VAL A 269 2.97 9.91 6.10
C VAL A 269 4.24 9.27 5.55
N GLY A 270 4.12 8.33 4.62
CA GLY A 270 5.25 7.65 3.97
C GLY A 270 6.19 8.64 3.26
N VAL A 271 5.63 9.55 2.47
CA VAL A 271 6.40 10.61 1.78
C VAL A 271 7.23 11.43 2.76
N ASN A 272 6.65 11.86 3.88
CA ASN A 272 7.38 12.63 4.90
C ASN A 272 8.49 11.78 5.56
N VAL A 273 8.25 10.50 5.84
CA VAL A 273 9.31 9.59 6.33
C VAL A 273 10.46 9.50 5.34
N LEU A 274 10.16 9.36 4.05
CA LEU A 274 11.18 9.27 3.01
C LEU A 274 11.95 10.58 2.83
N PHE A 275 11.28 11.73 2.88
CA PHE A 275 11.97 13.03 2.90
C PHE A 275 12.92 13.14 4.10
N TYR A 276 12.49 12.75 5.30
CA TYR A 276 13.38 12.68 6.46
C TYR A 276 14.60 11.80 6.19
N GLN A 277 14.40 10.62 5.60
CA GLN A 277 15.49 9.68 5.32
C GLN A 277 16.52 10.22 4.31
N VAL A 278 16.09 11.02 3.31
CA VAL A 278 17.00 11.53 2.28
C VAL A 278 17.62 12.88 2.61
N THR A 279 16.97 13.68 3.47
CA THR A 279 17.44 15.03 3.84
C THR A 279 18.08 15.12 5.22
N GLY A 280 17.69 14.22 6.15
CA GLY A 280 18.04 14.32 7.58
C GLY A 280 17.22 15.37 8.33
N ASP A 281 16.32 16.11 7.67
CA ASP A 281 15.52 17.16 8.30
C ASP A 281 14.37 16.56 9.13
N LYS A 282 14.47 16.71 10.44
CA LYS A 282 13.50 16.17 11.41
C LYS A 282 12.11 16.80 11.30
N THR A 283 11.97 17.94 10.62
CA THR A 283 10.65 18.55 10.43
C THR A 283 9.72 17.67 9.59
N TYR A 284 10.28 16.90 8.65
CA TYR A 284 9.51 15.91 7.90
C TYR A 284 9.03 14.74 8.80
N LEU A 285 9.90 14.22 9.67
CA LEU A 285 9.48 13.16 10.61
C LEU A 285 8.35 13.66 11.51
N GLN A 286 8.48 14.86 12.06
CA GLN A 286 7.44 15.48 12.89
C GLN A 286 6.13 15.68 12.12
N ARG A 287 6.17 16.01 10.82
CA ARG A 287 4.97 16.10 9.99
C ARG A 287 4.32 14.73 9.80
N ALA A 288 5.11 13.68 9.54
CA ALA A 288 4.61 12.32 9.45
C ALA A 288 3.87 11.90 10.73
N GLU A 289 4.46 12.13 11.90
CA GLU A 289 3.86 11.85 13.21
C GLU A 289 2.56 12.63 13.43
N ASN A 290 2.53 13.92 13.05
CA ASN A 290 1.34 14.76 13.20
C ASN A 290 0.20 14.27 12.29
N ILE A 291 0.46 13.92 11.02
CA ILE A 291 -0.54 13.37 10.10
C ILE A 291 -1.05 12.03 10.64
N ALA A 292 -0.16 11.14 11.05
CA ALA A 292 -0.53 9.83 11.60
C ALA A 292 -1.40 9.96 12.85
N LYS A 293 -1.05 10.87 13.76
CA LYS A 293 -1.83 11.18 14.96
C LYS A 293 -3.22 11.73 14.61
N ALA A 294 -3.30 12.69 13.68
CA ALA A 294 -4.58 13.26 13.24
C ALA A 294 -5.46 12.19 12.57
N ALA A 295 -4.87 11.34 11.71
CA ALA A 295 -5.58 10.27 11.02
C ALA A 295 -6.09 9.20 12.01
N LEU A 296 -5.26 8.71 12.92
CA LEU A 296 -5.69 7.73 13.92
C LEU A 296 -6.79 8.29 14.84
N ALA A 297 -6.72 9.57 15.22
CA ALA A 297 -7.78 10.22 15.99
C ALA A 297 -9.08 10.34 15.18
N PHE A 298 -9.00 10.73 13.89
CA PHE A 298 -10.16 10.91 13.02
C PHE A 298 -10.86 9.58 12.72
N TYR A 299 -10.11 8.55 12.29
CA TYR A 299 -10.68 7.25 11.95
C TYR A 299 -11.04 6.40 13.17
N GLY A 300 -10.44 6.64 14.33
CA GLY A 300 -10.80 5.99 15.59
C GLY A 300 -12.15 6.45 16.16
N GLN A 301 -12.64 7.63 15.74
CA GLN A 301 -13.95 8.12 16.15
C GLN A 301 -15.08 7.48 15.33
N TYR A 302 -16.18 7.12 15.99
CA TYR A 302 -17.41 6.62 15.34
C TYR A 302 -17.18 5.43 14.40
N ASN A 303 -16.16 4.62 14.67
CA ASN A 303 -15.79 3.45 13.84
C ASN A 303 -15.48 3.80 12.37
N ARG A 304 -15.09 5.04 12.07
CA ARG A 304 -14.83 5.49 10.68
C ARG A 304 -13.83 4.61 9.94
N LEU A 305 -12.87 3.99 10.63
CA LEU A 305 -11.92 3.08 10.03
C LEU A 305 -12.60 1.88 9.35
N TYR A 306 -13.72 1.42 9.90
CA TYR A 306 -14.49 0.29 9.36
C TYR A 306 -15.50 0.70 8.28
N THR A 307 -15.69 1.99 8.05
CA THR A 307 -16.45 2.52 6.91
C THR A 307 -15.56 2.96 5.75
N GLN A 308 -14.25 2.89 5.94
CA GLN A 308 -13.29 3.03 4.83
C GLN A 308 -13.16 1.69 4.09
N PRO A 309 -13.01 1.71 2.76
CA PRO A 309 -12.66 0.51 2.01
C PRO A 309 -11.41 -0.18 2.56
N ALA A 310 -11.46 -1.52 2.68
CA ALA A 310 -10.34 -2.28 3.25
C ALA A 310 -9.04 -2.08 2.46
N PHE A 311 -9.13 -1.89 1.14
CA PHE A 311 -7.99 -1.64 0.27
C PHE A 311 -7.36 -0.25 0.49
N PHE A 312 -8.12 0.76 0.91
CA PHE A 312 -7.55 2.03 1.37
C PHE A 312 -6.86 1.89 2.71
N ASN A 313 -7.43 1.09 3.61
CA ASN A 313 -6.83 0.82 4.90
C ASN A 313 -5.51 0.03 4.79
N SER A 314 -5.37 -0.89 3.83
CA SER A 314 -4.11 -1.63 3.64
C SER A 314 -2.95 -0.68 3.30
N ILE A 315 -3.18 0.27 2.41
CA ILE A 315 -2.20 1.31 2.03
C ILE A 315 -1.90 2.24 3.23
N PHE A 316 -2.95 2.69 3.93
CA PHE A 316 -2.81 3.52 5.12
C PHE A 316 -1.91 2.87 6.17
N PHE A 317 -2.18 1.62 6.52
CA PHE A 317 -1.42 0.90 7.53
C PHE A 317 0.01 0.60 7.11
N LYS A 318 0.28 0.27 5.85
CA LYS A 318 1.64 0.07 5.35
C LYS A 318 2.51 1.32 5.56
N ASN A 319 1.96 2.49 5.27
CA ASN A 319 2.66 3.76 5.49
C ASN A 319 2.84 4.11 6.97
N LEU A 320 1.89 3.75 7.83
CA LEU A 320 2.06 3.85 9.28
C LEU A 320 3.18 2.93 9.80
N LEU A 321 3.32 1.72 9.26
CA LEU A 321 4.41 0.82 9.60
C LEU A 321 5.76 1.31 9.06
N LEU A 322 5.76 1.97 7.90
CA LEU A 322 6.95 2.68 7.41
C LEU A 322 7.37 3.77 8.41
N LEU A 323 6.42 4.55 8.96
CA LEU A 323 6.71 5.52 10.03
C LEU A 323 7.25 4.82 11.28
N GLN A 324 6.65 3.70 11.71
CA GLN A 324 7.16 2.91 12.84
C GLN A 324 8.63 2.49 12.63
N SER A 325 9.05 2.25 11.39
CA SER A 325 10.46 1.91 11.11
C SER A 325 11.43 3.07 11.37
N ALA A 326 10.92 4.31 11.44
CA ALA A 326 11.72 5.51 11.68
C ALA A 326 11.64 6.00 13.14
N ASP A 327 10.47 5.95 13.77
CA ASP A 327 10.23 6.47 15.13
C ASP A 327 10.17 5.38 16.22
N ASN A 328 10.06 4.10 15.83
CA ASN A 328 9.88 2.93 16.70
C ASN A 328 8.58 2.95 17.53
N ASP A 329 7.59 3.76 17.19
CA ASP A 329 6.30 3.80 17.91
C ASP A 329 5.39 2.64 17.46
N LYS A 330 5.18 1.68 18.36
CA LYS A 330 4.38 0.49 18.11
C LYS A 330 2.86 0.73 18.11
N GLN A 331 2.40 1.97 18.29
CA GLN A 331 0.96 2.27 18.21
C GLN A 331 0.38 1.93 16.84
N TYR A 332 1.17 2.07 15.77
CA TYR A 332 0.73 1.81 14.40
C TYR A 332 0.49 0.33 14.13
N GLU A 333 1.42 -0.53 14.53
CA GLU A 333 1.26 -1.99 14.47
C GLU A 333 0.09 -2.45 15.33
N LYS A 334 -0.10 -1.86 16.51
CA LYS A 334 -1.25 -2.17 17.38
C LYS A 334 -2.58 -1.78 16.73
N ALA A 335 -2.65 -0.60 16.07
CA ALA A 335 -3.86 -0.16 15.37
C ALA A 335 -4.20 -1.09 14.21
N MET A 336 -3.20 -1.46 13.39
CA MET A 336 -3.37 -2.42 12.29
C MET A 336 -3.81 -3.80 12.79
N THR A 337 -3.19 -4.29 13.86
CA THR A 337 -3.54 -5.57 14.50
C THR A 337 -4.99 -5.56 15.02
N ALA A 338 -5.40 -4.47 15.67
CA ALA A 338 -6.76 -4.32 16.16
C ALA A 338 -7.78 -4.32 15.01
N TYR A 339 -7.49 -3.61 13.92
CA TYR A 339 -8.30 -3.61 12.71
C TYR A 339 -8.40 -5.02 12.10
N GLY A 340 -7.26 -5.68 11.86
CA GLY A 340 -7.22 -7.03 11.29
C GLY A 340 -7.96 -8.06 12.15
N ASN A 341 -7.82 -8.00 13.47
CA ASN A 341 -8.54 -8.88 14.40
C ASN A 341 -10.06 -8.69 14.32
N ASN A 342 -10.52 -7.44 14.26
CA ASN A 342 -11.95 -7.15 14.14
C ASN A 342 -12.51 -7.64 12.79
N VAL A 343 -11.81 -7.34 11.68
CA VAL A 343 -12.25 -7.77 10.34
C VAL A 343 -12.28 -9.29 10.24
N TRP A 344 -11.27 -9.98 10.74
CA TRP A 344 -11.25 -11.46 10.77
C TRP A 344 -12.44 -12.06 11.49
N LYS A 345 -12.84 -11.46 12.61
CA LYS A 345 -13.93 -11.96 13.47
C LYS A 345 -15.31 -11.62 12.91
N THR A 346 -15.45 -10.42 12.31
CA THR A 346 -16.78 -9.83 12.04
C THR A 346 -17.19 -9.92 10.58
N TYR A 347 -16.22 -9.79 9.66
CA TYR A 347 -16.51 -9.62 8.24
C TYR A 347 -16.04 -10.79 7.37
N ARG A 348 -15.33 -11.75 7.94
CA ARG A 348 -14.88 -12.94 7.21
C ARG A 348 -15.94 -14.02 7.26
N ASP A 349 -16.34 -14.54 6.09
CA ASP A 349 -17.13 -15.76 6.01
C ASP A 349 -16.24 -16.98 6.36
N PRO A 350 -16.57 -17.74 7.40
CA PRO A 350 -15.76 -18.89 7.80
C PRO A 350 -15.80 -20.05 6.80
N ALA A 351 -16.86 -20.18 5.97
CA ALA A 351 -17.01 -21.25 5.00
C ALA A 351 -16.14 -21.02 3.74
N THR A 352 -16.10 -19.81 3.23
CA THR A 352 -15.35 -19.45 2.02
C THR A 352 -13.99 -18.85 2.32
N GLY A 353 -13.86 -18.17 3.45
CA GLY A 353 -12.69 -17.37 3.78
C GLY A 353 -12.66 -15.98 3.13
N LEU A 354 -13.74 -15.60 2.45
CA LEU A 354 -13.90 -14.30 1.82
C LEU A 354 -14.29 -13.22 2.84
N PHE A 355 -13.95 -11.96 2.53
CA PHE A 355 -14.25 -10.81 3.38
C PHE A 355 -15.35 -9.96 2.74
N HIS A 356 -16.31 -9.53 3.57
CA HIS A 356 -17.47 -8.71 3.20
C HIS A 356 -17.45 -7.42 4.02
N THR A 357 -16.42 -6.58 3.83
CA THR A 357 -16.17 -5.42 4.69
C THR A 357 -17.15 -4.28 4.45
N ASP A 358 -17.77 -4.22 3.29
CA ASP A 358 -18.84 -3.28 2.94
C ASP A 358 -20.26 -3.79 3.23
N GLY A 359 -20.39 -5.03 3.72
CA GLY A 359 -21.66 -5.70 3.97
C GLY A 359 -22.36 -6.24 2.71
N SER A 360 -21.70 -6.19 1.55
CA SER A 360 -22.19 -6.79 0.30
C SER A 360 -22.22 -8.32 0.38
N ALA A 361 -23.07 -8.97 -0.44
CA ALA A 361 -23.04 -10.41 -0.64
C ALA A 361 -21.88 -10.84 -1.56
N THR A 362 -21.28 -9.92 -2.31
CA THR A 362 -20.11 -10.14 -3.15
C THR A 362 -18.86 -9.66 -2.44
N THR A 363 -17.73 -10.31 -2.70
CA THR A 363 -16.40 -9.84 -2.31
C THR A 363 -15.66 -9.38 -3.55
N THR A 364 -15.03 -8.21 -3.51
CA THR A 364 -14.16 -7.75 -4.59
C THR A 364 -12.76 -8.32 -4.44
N LEU A 365 -12.03 -8.44 -5.55
CA LEU A 365 -10.62 -8.82 -5.53
C LEU A 365 -9.79 -7.84 -4.68
N LEU A 366 -10.13 -6.54 -4.73
CA LEU A 366 -9.51 -5.49 -3.91
C LEU A 366 -9.63 -5.77 -2.41
N GLU A 367 -10.83 -6.11 -1.92
CA GLU A 367 -11.03 -6.43 -0.49
C GLU A 367 -10.24 -7.66 -0.06
N GLN A 368 -10.32 -8.74 -0.85
CA GLN A 368 -9.62 -9.99 -0.54
C GLN A 368 -8.10 -9.79 -0.55
N ALA A 369 -7.57 -9.07 -1.53
CA ALA A 369 -6.17 -8.73 -1.65
C ALA A 369 -5.70 -7.83 -0.49
N ALA A 370 -6.50 -6.83 -0.11
CA ALA A 370 -6.19 -5.93 1.00
C ALA A 370 -6.03 -6.68 2.32
N MET A 371 -6.97 -7.57 2.64
CA MET A 371 -6.89 -8.35 3.87
C MET A 371 -5.73 -9.34 3.86
N THR A 372 -5.40 -9.91 2.69
CA THR A 372 -4.19 -10.72 2.50
C THR A 372 -2.92 -9.92 2.79
N GLN A 373 -2.80 -8.69 2.26
CA GLN A 373 -1.68 -7.78 2.51
C GLN A 373 -1.56 -7.44 4.01
N ILE A 374 -2.68 -7.09 4.66
CA ILE A 374 -2.71 -6.71 6.07
C ILE A 374 -2.14 -7.85 6.93
N TYR A 375 -2.63 -9.08 6.77
CA TYR A 375 -2.14 -10.20 7.56
C TYR A 375 -0.71 -10.60 7.20
N ALA A 376 -0.32 -10.53 5.92
CA ALA A 376 1.04 -10.82 5.49
C ALA A 376 2.03 -9.85 6.15
N VAL A 377 1.77 -8.55 6.08
CA VAL A 377 2.69 -7.52 6.62
C VAL A 377 2.74 -7.56 8.15
N LEU A 378 1.64 -7.85 8.85
CA LEU A 378 1.63 -8.06 10.30
C LEU A 378 2.46 -9.28 10.75
N ALA A 379 2.66 -10.27 9.86
CA ALA A 379 3.55 -11.41 10.12
C ALA A 379 5.03 -11.11 9.86
N TRP A 380 5.38 -9.97 9.23
CA TRP A 380 6.76 -9.58 8.96
C TRP A 380 7.51 -9.24 10.26
N LYS A 381 8.83 -9.27 10.19
CA LYS A 381 9.67 -8.68 11.24
C LYS A 381 9.66 -7.15 11.07
N SER A 382 9.50 -6.40 12.16
CA SER A 382 9.42 -4.94 12.14
C SER A 382 10.58 -4.25 11.41
N LYS A 383 11.79 -4.84 11.44
CA LYS A 383 12.94 -4.33 10.66
C LYS A 383 12.72 -4.32 9.14
N GLN A 384 11.72 -5.04 8.65
CA GLN A 384 11.38 -5.11 7.23
C GLN A 384 10.38 -4.00 6.82
N TYR A 385 9.77 -3.29 7.77
CA TYR A 385 8.81 -2.23 7.48
C TYR A 385 9.41 -1.06 6.69
N SER A 386 10.73 -0.87 6.73
CA SER A 386 11.42 0.19 5.96
C SER A 386 11.33 0.05 4.44
N ILE A 387 10.92 -1.12 3.92
CA ILE A 387 10.72 -1.33 2.48
C ILE A 387 9.28 -1.12 2.02
N LEU A 388 8.34 -0.95 2.96
CA LEU A 388 6.92 -0.67 2.67
C LEU A 388 6.71 0.70 2.03
N TYR A 389 5.53 0.89 1.46
CA TYR A 389 5.05 2.12 0.84
C TYR A 389 3.58 2.35 1.19
#